data_08569d12183e0edf627855798f5197d1
#
_entry.id   08569d12183e0edf627855798f5197d1
#
_cell.length_a   1.000
_cell.length_b   1.000
_cell.length_c   1.000
_cell.angle_alpha   90.00
_cell.angle_beta   90.00
_cell.angle_gamma   90.00
#
_symmetry.space_group_name_H-M   'P 1'
#
loop_
_entity.id
_entity.type
_entity.pdbx_description
1 polymer ?
#
loop_
_entity_poly.entity_id
_entity_poly.type
_entity_poly.pdbx_seq_one_letter_code
_entity_poly.pdbx_strand_id
1 'polypeptide(L)'
;MKKKRKYSLILVIVVFVLSMGVFFLLYYVDNKYTARGDQAIQGILYVREDDPLHYLTGEWEYYPDLLLTPGELEKHKGEYYSRYISIGEYGGMDLGDKDKSPFGSGTYRMTLVLPEKEKRYAIGLVEVFSSYNLYVNG
;
A
#
# COMPACT_ATOMS: atom_id res chain seq x y z
N MET A 1 -49.64 -21.21 -13.74
CA MET A 1 -48.89 -20.66 -12.57
C MET A 1 -47.39 -21.10 -12.53
N LYS A 2 -47.03 -22.36 -12.74
CA LYS A 2 -45.62 -22.85 -12.67
C LYS A 2 -44.66 -22.16 -13.62
N LYS A 3 -45.09 -21.81 -14.86
CA LYS A 3 -44.23 -21.17 -15.87
C LYS A 3 -43.82 -19.74 -15.49
N LYS A 4 -44.74 -18.94 -14.95
CA LYS A 4 -44.45 -17.56 -14.47
C LYS A 4 -43.44 -17.56 -13.30
N ARG A 5 -43.59 -18.50 -12.36
CA ARG A 5 -42.68 -18.63 -11.21
C ARG A 5 -41.24 -19.02 -11.66
N LYS A 6 -41.11 -19.86 -12.69
CA LYS A 6 -39.79 -20.19 -13.26
C LYS A 6 -39.09 -19.00 -13.88
N TYR A 7 -39.81 -18.16 -14.65
CA TYR A 7 -39.23 -16.94 -15.22
C TYR A 7 -38.86 -15.91 -14.16
N SER A 8 -39.68 -15.77 -13.11
CA SER A 8 -39.35 -14.89 -11.99
C SER A 8 -38.09 -15.35 -11.26
N LEU A 9 -37.91 -16.65 -11.04
CA LEU A 9 -36.71 -17.20 -10.43
C LEU A 9 -35.45 -16.94 -11.29
N ILE A 10 -35.55 -17.16 -12.60
CA ILE A 10 -34.47 -16.91 -13.56
C ILE A 10 -34.09 -15.42 -13.52
N LEU A 11 -35.08 -14.52 -13.54
CA LEU A 11 -34.84 -13.09 -13.46
C LEU A 11 -34.07 -12.70 -12.21
N VAL A 12 -34.47 -13.21 -11.05
CA VAL A 12 -33.78 -12.96 -9.76
C VAL A 12 -32.33 -13.44 -9.80
N ILE A 13 -32.09 -14.63 -10.36
CA ILE A 13 -30.72 -15.16 -10.48
C ILE A 13 -29.89 -14.27 -11.42
N VAL A 14 -30.44 -13.85 -12.56
CA VAL A 14 -29.73 -12.95 -13.50
C VAL A 14 -29.38 -11.62 -12.84
N VAL A 15 -30.33 -11.00 -12.13
CA VAL A 15 -30.09 -9.74 -11.42
C VAL A 15 -29.00 -9.91 -10.35
N PHE A 16 -29.05 -11.02 -9.60
CA PHE A 16 -28.04 -11.32 -8.58
C PHE A 16 -26.64 -11.48 -9.20
N VAL A 17 -26.51 -12.24 -10.27
CA VAL A 17 -25.22 -12.44 -10.98
C VAL A 17 -24.68 -11.13 -11.53
N LEU A 18 -25.55 -10.29 -12.12
CA LEU A 18 -25.16 -8.97 -12.61
C LEU A 18 -24.69 -8.05 -11.48
N SER A 19 -25.41 -8.04 -10.34
CA SER A 19 -25.03 -7.25 -9.18
C SER A 19 -23.66 -7.68 -8.62
N MET A 20 -23.43 -8.99 -8.54
CA MET A 20 -22.13 -9.53 -8.13
C MET A 20 -21.03 -9.13 -9.12
N GLY A 21 -21.32 -9.20 -10.43
CA GLY A 21 -20.36 -8.77 -11.46
C GLY A 21 -19.98 -7.30 -11.35
N VAL A 22 -20.97 -6.42 -11.14
CA VAL A 22 -20.72 -4.98 -10.91
C VAL A 22 -19.91 -4.77 -9.63
N PHE A 23 -20.25 -5.46 -8.54
CA PHE A 23 -19.52 -5.36 -7.29
C PHE A 23 -18.04 -5.76 -7.46
N PHE A 24 -17.76 -6.87 -8.10
CA PHE A 24 -16.38 -7.30 -8.36
C PHE A 24 -15.64 -6.35 -9.31
N LEU A 25 -16.34 -5.82 -10.32
CA LEU A 25 -15.76 -4.82 -11.22
C LEU A 25 -15.35 -3.56 -10.45
N LEU A 26 -16.26 -3.02 -9.63
CA LEU A 26 -15.98 -1.85 -8.80
C LEU A 26 -14.84 -2.12 -7.81
N TYR A 27 -14.86 -3.27 -7.15
CA TYR A 27 -13.77 -3.69 -6.26
C TYR A 27 -12.43 -3.74 -6.98
N TYR A 28 -12.40 -4.29 -8.19
CA TYR A 28 -11.18 -4.40 -8.98
C TYR A 28 -10.67 -3.02 -9.48
N VAL A 29 -11.60 -2.14 -9.90
CA VAL A 29 -11.25 -0.81 -10.43
C VAL A 29 -10.87 0.16 -9.31
N ASP A 30 -11.58 0.11 -8.19
CA ASP A 30 -11.40 1.01 -7.04
C ASP A 30 -10.42 0.46 -5.99
N ASN A 31 -9.73 -0.61 -6.30
CA ASN A 31 -8.77 -1.20 -5.36
C ASN A 31 -7.52 -0.32 -5.27
N LYS A 32 -7.56 0.60 -4.33
CA LYS A 32 -6.45 1.53 -4.02
C LYS A 32 -5.14 0.83 -3.61
N TYR A 33 -5.20 -0.45 -3.30
CA TYR A 33 -4.05 -1.28 -2.95
C TYR A 33 -3.50 -2.07 -4.15
N THR A 34 -4.19 -2.06 -5.29
CA THR A 34 -3.64 -2.61 -6.53
C THR A 34 -2.69 -1.56 -7.09
N ALA A 35 -1.43 -1.68 -6.80
CA ALA A 35 -0.42 -0.79 -7.30
C ALA A 35 -0.39 -0.83 -8.83
N ARG A 36 -0.83 0.24 -9.45
CA ARG A 36 -0.64 0.51 -10.87
C ARG A 36 0.47 1.56 -10.96
N GLY A 37 1.52 1.25 -11.68
CA GLY A 37 2.65 2.14 -11.85
C GLY A 37 3.95 1.58 -11.30
N ASP A 38 4.97 2.39 -11.36
CA ASP A 38 6.31 2.01 -10.90
C ASP A 38 6.29 1.82 -9.38
N GLN A 39 6.91 0.74 -8.92
CA GLN A 39 7.03 0.40 -7.51
C GLN A 39 8.45 0.71 -7.03
N ALA A 40 8.58 0.98 -5.75
CA ALA A 40 9.89 1.08 -5.13
C ALA A 40 10.62 -0.27 -5.19
N ILE A 41 11.90 -0.23 -5.47
CA ILE A 41 12.82 -1.37 -5.41
C ILE A 41 13.90 -1.00 -4.41
N GLN A 42 14.10 -1.85 -3.41
CA GLN A 42 15.09 -1.65 -2.35
C GLN A 42 15.01 -0.25 -1.71
N GLY A 43 13.80 0.18 -1.40
CA GLY A 43 13.54 1.46 -0.76
C GLY A 43 13.69 2.69 -1.65
N ILE A 44 13.82 2.53 -2.98
CA ILE A 44 13.98 3.64 -3.93
C ILE A 44 12.86 3.61 -4.96
N LEU A 45 12.14 4.71 -5.09
CA LEU A 45 11.12 4.91 -6.12
C LEU A 45 11.52 6.09 -7.03
N TYR A 46 11.58 5.82 -8.32
CA TYR A 46 11.74 6.86 -9.34
C TYR A 46 10.37 7.38 -9.77
N VAL A 47 10.09 8.63 -9.43
CA VAL A 47 8.82 9.28 -9.76
C VAL A 47 8.84 9.74 -11.21
N ARG A 48 7.87 9.32 -12.01
CA ARG A 48 7.74 9.70 -13.40
C ARG A 48 6.93 10.99 -13.56
N GLU A 49 7.24 11.77 -14.59
CA GLU A 49 6.52 13.02 -14.89
C GLU A 49 5.10 12.79 -15.41
N ASP A 50 4.91 11.71 -16.13
CA ASP A 50 3.65 11.34 -16.82
C ASP A 50 2.66 10.59 -15.93
N ASP A 51 3.09 10.14 -14.74
CA ASP A 51 2.23 9.51 -13.76
C ASP A 51 1.95 10.46 -12.58
N PRO A 52 0.73 10.99 -12.47
CA PRO A 52 0.39 11.96 -11.42
C PRO A 52 0.17 11.33 -10.05
N LEU A 53 0.05 10.01 -9.94
CA LEU A 53 -0.28 9.32 -8.70
C LEU A 53 0.54 8.03 -8.54
N HIS A 54 1.38 8.01 -7.51
CA HIS A 54 2.16 6.84 -7.11
C HIS A 54 1.66 6.30 -5.78
N TYR A 55 1.38 5.00 -5.74
CA TYR A 55 1.08 4.30 -4.49
C TYR A 55 2.39 3.81 -3.87
N LEU A 56 2.71 4.32 -2.69
CA LEU A 56 3.93 3.97 -1.99
C LEU A 56 3.77 2.64 -1.23
N THR A 57 3.51 1.57 -1.96
CA THR A 57 3.27 0.23 -1.41
C THR A 57 4.45 -0.72 -1.62
N GLY A 58 5.36 -0.39 -2.53
CA GLY A 58 6.52 -1.21 -2.84
C GLY A 58 7.52 -1.33 -1.69
N GLU A 59 8.64 -1.93 -1.97
CA GLU A 59 9.67 -2.30 -0.99
C GLU A 59 10.18 -1.10 -0.17
N TRP A 60 9.62 -0.92 1.03
CA TRP A 60 10.14 0.01 2.02
C TRP A 60 11.30 -0.62 2.77
N GLU A 61 12.33 0.16 3.06
CA GLU A 61 13.35 -0.22 4.03
C GLU A 61 12.73 -0.13 5.43
N TYR A 62 12.68 -1.26 6.13
CA TYR A 62 12.02 -1.39 7.43
C TYR A 62 13.01 -1.78 8.52
N TYR A 63 12.96 -1.07 9.63
CA TYR A 63 13.75 -1.27 10.83
C TYR A 63 12.83 -1.73 11.96
N PRO A 64 12.75 -3.05 12.23
CA PRO A 64 11.86 -3.59 13.26
C PRO A 64 12.27 -3.11 14.66
N ASP A 65 11.27 -2.80 15.48
CA ASP A 65 11.39 -2.41 16.88
C ASP A 65 12.28 -1.18 17.16
N LEU A 66 12.62 -0.42 16.13
CA LEU A 66 13.42 0.79 16.22
C LEU A 66 12.59 2.01 15.77
N LEU A 67 12.54 3.04 16.63
CA LEU A 67 11.95 4.35 16.30
C LEU A 67 13.10 5.33 16.03
N LEU A 68 13.54 5.37 14.78
CA LEU A 68 14.72 6.12 14.35
C LEU A 68 14.32 7.46 13.77
N THR A 69 15.02 8.50 14.16
CA THR A 69 14.97 9.81 13.50
C THR A 69 15.87 9.83 12.24
N PRO A 70 15.66 10.74 11.30
CA PRO A 70 16.53 10.88 10.14
C PRO A 70 18.01 11.07 10.51
N GLY A 71 18.29 11.84 11.55
CA GLY A 71 19.66 12.06 12.02
C GLY A 71 20.33 10.80 12.55
N GLU A 72 19.59 9.91 13.21
CA GLU A 72 20.13 8.63 13.67
C GLU A 72 20.39 7.69 12.49
N LEU A 73 19.49 7.65 11.50
CA LEU A 73 19.67 6.86 10.28
C LEU A 73 20.92 7.28 9.50
N GLU A 74 21.16 8.59 9.39
CA GLU A 74 22.36 9.13 8.73
C GLU A 74 23.65 8.81 9.51
N LYS A 75 23.64 9.03 10.82
CA LYS A 75 24.79 8.86 11.69
C LYS A 75 25.24 7.40 11.78
N HIS A 76 24.29 6.47 11.78
CA HIS A 76 24.52 5.04 12.00
C HIS A 76 24.18 4.21 10.75
N LYS A 77 24.47 4.76 9.56
CA LYS A 77 24.17 4.12 8.29
C LYS A 77 24.83 2.74 8.19
N GLY A 78 23.98 1.70 8.02
CA GLY A 78 24.44 0.32 7.91
C GLY A 78 24.70 -0.41 9.23
N GLU A 79 24.54 0.24 10.38
CA GLU A 79 24.70 -0.41 11.69
C GLU A 79 23.43 -1.14 12.14
N TYR A 80 22.25 -0.64 11.72
CA TYR A 80 20.98 -1.24 12.08
C TYR A 80 20.57 -2.34 11.10
N TYR A 81 20.01 -3.41 11.66
CA TYR A 81 19.36 -4.43 10.83
C TYR A 81 18.13 -3.84 10.15
N SER A 82 18.06 -3.97 8.85
CA SER A 82 16.89 -3.60 8.06
C SER A 82 16.54 -4.68 7.04
N ARG A 83 15.33 -4.65 6.56
CA ARG A 83 14.83 -5.49 5.46
C ARG A 83 13.87 -4.71 4.60
N TYR A 84 13.61 -5.21 3.40
CA TYR A 84 12.63 -4.59 2.50
C TYR A 84 11.29 -5.29 2.65
N ILE A 85 10.23 -4.51 2.83
CA ILE A 85 8.86 -5.02 2.96
C ILE A 85 7.91 -4.19 2.11
N SER A 86 6.90 -4.84 1.55
CA SER A 86 5.76 -4.16 0.93
C SER A 86 4.69 -3.89 1.96
N ILE A 87 4.05 -2.72 1.90
CA ILE A 87 2.95 -2.33 2.78
C ILE A 87 1.64 -2.27 1.99
N GLY A 88 0.53 -2.45 2.67
CA GLY A 88 -0.80 -2.42 2.06
C GLY A 88 -1.26 -3.74 1.46
N GLU A 89 -0.51 -4.82 1.58
CA GLU A 89 -0.95 -6.14 1.20
C GLU A 89 -1.88 -6.75 2.26
N TYR A 90 -2.97 -7.38 1.79
CA TYR A 90 -3.84 -8.19 2.65
C TYR A 90 -3.11 -9.46 3.07
N GLY A 91 -2.72 -9.56 4.31
CA GLY A 91 -2.05 -10.76 4.80
C GLY A 91 -1.22 -10.52 6.06
N GLY A 92 -1.23 -9.30 6.55
CA GLY A 92 -0.41 -8.88 7.66
C GLY A 92 1.07 -8.78 7.26
N MET A 93 1.84 -8.04 8.01
CA MET A 93 3.28 -7.98 7.82
C MET A 93 3.86 -9.34 8.17
N ASP A 94 4.24 -10.13 7.16
CA ASP A 94 5.03 -11.33 7.38
C ASP A 94 6.46 -10.90 7.69
N LEU A 95 6.71 -10.66 8.94
CA LEU A 95 8.01 -10.24 9.43
C LEU A 95 8.97 -11.43 9.59
N GLY A 96 8.57 -12.62 9.13
CA GLY A 96 9.36 -13.84 9.27
C GLY A 96 9.34 -14.41 10.68
N ASP A 97 8.60 -13.82 11.61
CA ASP A 97 8.44 -14.32 12.95
C ASP A 97 7.31 -15.36 13.03
N LYS A 98 7.53 -16.39 13.83
CA LYS A 98 6.54 -17.47 14.01
C LYS A 98 5.25 -16.97 14.67
N ASP A 99 5.34 -15.89 15.42
CA ASP A 99 4.23 -15.21 16.08
C ASP A 99 3.89 -13.94 15.31
N LYS A 100 3.01 -14.06 14.31
CA LYS A 100 2.49 -12.89 13.57
C LYS A 100 1.71 -11.99 14.50
N SER A 101 2.34 -10.97 15.04
CA SER A 101 1.69 -9.96 15.86
C SER A 101 1.37 -8.72 15.02
N PRO A 102 0.13 -8.21 15.08
CA PRO A 102 -0.20 -6.91 14.48
C PRO A 102 0.31 -5.73 15.35
N PHE A 103 0.90 -6.03 16.51
CA PHE A 103 1.42 -5.04 17.42
C PHE A 103 2.94 -5.00 17.34
N GLY A 104 3.48 -3.80 17.27
CA GLY A 104 4.91 -3.57 17.21
C GLY A 104 5.20 -2.11 16.90
N SER A 105 6.48 -1.81 16.86
CA SER A 105 7.00 -0.50 16.44
C SER A 105 8.04 -0.69 15.35
N GLY A 106 8.32 0.36 14.62
CA GLY A 106 9.36 0.30 13.61
C GLY A 106 9.47 1.58 12.81
N THR A 107 10.57 1.72 12.11
CA THR A 107 10.81 2.82 11.19
C THR A 107 10.75 2.33 9.76
N TYR A 108 10.04 3.06 8.93
CA TYR A 108 9.95 2.84 7.49
C TYR A 108 10.66 3.98 6.77
N ARG A 109 11.48 3.64 5.82
CA ARG A 109 12.19 4.62 5.00
C ARG A 109 11.98 4.31 3.51
N MET A 110 11.77 5.38 2.73
CA MET A 110 11.74 5.30 1.27
C MET A 110 12.40 6.54 0.70
N THR A 111 13.19 6.38 -0.34
CA THR A 111 13.79 7.46 -1.10
C THR A 111 12.99 7.68 -2.38
N LEU A 112 12.46 8.88 -2.55
CA LEU A 112 11.77 9.28 -3.78
C LEU A 112 12.75 10.09 -4.64
N VAL A 113 13.06 9.57 -5.83
CA VAL A 113 13.86 10.28 -6.82
C VAL A 113 12.89 11.05 -7.71
N LEU A 114 12.84 12.36 -7.52
CA LEU A 114 11.94 13.26 -8.22
C LEU A 114 12.57 13.70 -9.56
N PRO A 115 11.75 13.98 -10.60
CA PRO A 115 12.25 14.58 -11.84
C PRO A 115 12.79 16.00 -11.59
N GLU A 116 13.72 16.43 -12.44
CA GLU A 116 14.46 17.72 -12.27
C GLU A 116 13.58 18.98 -12.33
N LYS A 117 12.34 18.88 -12.78
CA LYS A 117 11.44 20.02 -12.89
C LYS A 117 10.87 20.42 -11.52
N GLU A 118 10.83 21.72 -11.28
CA GLU A 118 10.13 22.29 -10.13
C GLU A 118 8.64 21.97 -10.16
N LYS A 119 8.23 20.98 -9.38
CA LYS A 119 6.84 20.61 -9.18
C LYS A 119 6.51 20.59 -7.69
N ARG A 120 5.25 20.82 -7.37
CA ARG A 120 4.74 20.62 -6.02
C ARG A 120 4.23 19.19 -5.90
N TYR A 121 4.71 18.50 -4.90
CA TYR A 121 4.29 17.14 -4.56
C TYR A 121 3.49 17.16 -3.28
N ALA A 122 2.51 16.26 -3.16
CA ALA A 122 1.74 16.05 -1.94
C ALA A 122 1.80 14.58 -1.57
N ILE A 123 1.91 14.29 -0.29
CA ILE A 123 1.83 12.93 0.26
C ILE A 123 0.47 12.80 0.95
N GLY A 124 -0.32 11.83 0.51
CA GLY A 124 -1.57 11.46 1.16
C GLY A 124 -1.36 10.27 2.08
N LEU A 125 -1.63 10.44 3.36
CA LEU A 125 -1.64 9.36 4.34
C LEU A 125 -3.10 8.98 4.62
N VAL A 126 -3.53 7.85 4.10
CA VAL A 126 -4.92 7.38 4.23
C VAL A 126 -4.94 6.20 5.16
N GLU A 127 -5.83 6.27 6.17
CA GLU A 127 -6.12 5.14 7.07
C GLU A 127 -4.90 4.61 7.84
N VAL A 128 -4.10 5.51 8.43
CA VAL A 128 -3.04 5.10 9.35
C VAL A 128 -3.65 4.90 10.74
N PHE A 129 -3.83 3.65 11.15
CA PHE A 129 -4.47 3.27 12.43
C PHE A 129 -3.50 3.16 13.61
N SER A 130 -2.37 3.87 13.56
CA SER A 130 -1.35 3.85 14.60
C SER A 130 -0.79 5.24 14.87
N SER A 131 -0.10 5.42 16.00
CA SER A 131 0.67 6.63 16.24
C SER A 131 1.92 6.61 15.36
N TYR A 132 2.21 7.71 14.67
CA TYR A 132 3.39 7.82 13.82
C TYR A 132 3.97 9.24 13.82
N ASN A 133 5.24 9.33 13.49
CA ASN A 133 5.93 10.56 13.12
C ASN A 133 6.31 10.47 11.63
N LEU A 134 6.01 11.50 10.86
CA LEU A 134 6.42 11.60 9.46
C LEU A 134 7.55 12.60 9.32
N TYR A 135 8.62 12.19 8.70
CA TYR A 135 9.76 13.03 8.35
C TYR A 135 9.88 13.11 6.83
N VAL A 136 10.13 14.29 6.32
CA VAL A 136 10.39 14.55 4.89
C VAL A 136 11.65 15.36 4.79
N ASN A 137 12.69 14.79 4.19
CA ASN A 137 14.02 15.40 4.05
C ASN A 137 14.70 15.80 5.38
N GLY A 138 14.40 15.06 6.44
CA GLY A 138 15.04 15.26 7.74
C GLY A 138 14.19 16.00 8.77
#